data_4a6285b67f3bb721840b3a805eab9a63
#
_entry.id   4a6285b67f3bb721840b3a805eab9a63
#
_cell.length_a   1.000
_cell.length_b   1.000
_cell.length_c   1.000
_cell.angle_alpha   90.00
_cell.angle_beta   90.00
_cell.angle_gamma   90.00
#
_symmetry.space_group_name_H-M   'P 1'
#
loop_
_entity.id
_entity.type
_entity.pdbx_description
1 polymer ?
#
loop_
_entity_poly.entity_id
_entity_poly.type
_entity_poly.pdbx_seq_one_letter_code
_entity_poly.pdbx_strand_id
1 'polypeptide(L)'
;MAVSGFEGFEKRLELHFFGDDPIIFQLGLRKIVFESIQQVLEAVQCTVVSAVGNSYFDAYVLSESSLFVYPTKIIIKTCGTTQLLKSILPLIHYANQIGLTLCSCRYTRGSFIFPNSQPFPHTSFNDEVTFLEDTIPSNLCHRKASIMPSKSSSHSWHVFTAHSSITHRNHSDSDIFTMEICMTELDPILARKFFRRPGDGKTGDSAGKEMTELTGINEINPNAFICDFAFDPCGYSMNGMDNDWYSTIHVTPEDGFSYASFECVGSVNDNIAHVLRKVVQIFRPGTMSISTTSNDYSNEMLKKMVNAVEPLGLKCRSRAVDRFPASETVVFQTFTARRRSV
;
A
#
# COMPACT_ATOMS: atom_id res chain seq x y z
N MET A 1 -17.31 -6.03 26.59
CA MET A 1 -17.17 -5.19 25.39
C MET A 1 -15.79 -5.43 24.87
N ALA A 2 -15.63 -5.93 23.65
CA ALA A 2 -14.31 -6.00 23.05
C ALA A 2 -13.84 -4.55 22.85
N VAL A 3 -12.68 -4.22 23.39
CA VAL A 3 -12.03 -2.94 23.14
C VAL A 3 -11.77 -2.92 21.61
N SER A 4 -12.39 -2.01 20.86
CA SER A 4 -12.09 -1.86 19.44
C SER A 4 -10.66 -1.32 19.35
N GLY A 5 -9.76 -2.11 18.78
CA GLY A 5 -8.42 -1.64 18.42
C GLY A 5 -8.46 -0.75 17.17
N PHE A 6 -7.30 -0.20 16.83
CA PHE A 6 -7.14 0.55 15.59
C PHE A 6 -7.16 -0.38 14.36
N GLU A 7 -7.85 0.01 13.27
CA GLU A 7 -7.85 -0.77 12.04
C GLU A 7 -6.52 -0.59 11.30
N GLY A 8 -5.69 -1.62 11.34
CA GLY A 8 -4.39 -1.62 10.68
C GLY A 8 -4.46 -1.85 9.17
N PHE A 9 -5.43 -2.65 8.68
CA PHE A 9 -5.53 -2.92 7.24
C PHE A 9 -5.83 -1.66 6.45
N GLU A 10 -5.02 -1.45 5.44
CA GLU A 10 -5.07 -0.27 4.58
C GLU A 10 -6.00 -0.48 3.39
N LYS A 11 -6.58 0.62 2.97
CA LYS A 11 -7.21 0.82 1.68
C LYS A 11 -6.18 1.48 0.77
N ARG A 12 -5.99 0.97 -0.44
CA ARG A 12 -5.03 1.49 -1.43
C ARG A 12 -5.75 1.89 -2.71
N LEU A 13 -5.56 3.11 -3.14
CA LEU A 13 -6.08 3.66 -4.39
C LEU A 13 -4.91 4.10 -5.27
N GLU A 14 -4.92 3.67 -6.52
CA GLU A 14 -3.98 4.09 -7.56
C GLU A 14 -4.75 4.63 -8.75
N LEU A 15 -4.43 5.86 -9.14
CA LEU A 15 -5.03 6.56 -10.26
C LEU A 15 -3.95 6.91 -11.28
N HIS A 16 -4.15 6.55 -12.54
CA HIS A 16 -3.29 6.93 -13.63
C HIS A 16 -3.99 7.94 -14.54
N PHE A 17 -3.24 8.93 -14.98
CA PHE A 17 -3.73 10.02 -15.81
C PHE A 17 -2.93 10.09 -17.11
N PHE A 18 -3.57 10.62 -18.14
CA PHE A 18 -3.00 10.84 -19.45
C PHE A 18 -3.25 12.27 -19.88
N GLY A 19 -2.34 12.82 -20.69
CA GLY A 19 -2.45 14.13 -21.34
C GLY A 19 -1.56 14.17 -22.57
N ASP A 20 -1.92 15.00 -23.57
CA ASP A 20 -1.24 15.06 -24.85
C ASP A 20 -0.03 16.03 -24.88
N ASP A 21 0.13 16.87 -23.83
CA ASP A 21 1.20 17.88 -23.78
C ASP A 21 2.48 17.29 -23.15
N PRO A 22 3.59 17.18 -23.91
CA PRO A 22 4.86 16.68 -23.40
C PRO A 22 5.44 17.49 -22.23
N ILE A 23 5.15 18.80 -22.16
CA ILE A 23 5.61 19.69 -21.07
C ILE A 23 4.88 19.35 -19.76
N ILE A 24 3.64 18.90 -19.87
CA ILE A 24 2.86 18.45 -18.72
C ILE A 24 3.45 17.16 -18.17
N PHE A 25 3.96 16.26 -19.02
CA PHE A 25 4.55 14.99 -18.61
C PHE A 25 5.76 15.12 -17.69
N GLN A 26 6.51 16.21 -17.70
CA GLN A 26 7.70 16.36 -16.84
C GLN A 26 7.34 16.54 -15.37
N LEU A 27 6.35 17.37 -15.06
CA LEU A 27 5.91 17.62 -13.68
C LEU A 27 4.49 17.11 -13.43
N GLY A 28 3.58 17.24 -14.41
CA GLY A 28 2.22 16.73 -14.37
C GLY A 28 1.50 17.01 -13.06
N LEU A 29 1.03 15.97 -12.39
CA LEU A 29 0.33 16.06 -11.10
C LEU A 29 1.17 16.68 -9.97
N ARG A 30 2.49 16.69 -10.08
CA ARG A 30 3.39 17.36 -9.13
C ARG A 30 3.28 18.89 -9.18
N LYS A 31 2.56 19.46 -10.16
CA LYS A 31 2.18 20.89 -10.21
C LYS A 31 0.98 21.22 -9.31
N ILE A 32 0.26 20.21 -8.83
CA ILE A 32 -0.84 20.43 -7.88
C ILE A 32 -0.25 21.06 -6.62
N VAL A 33 -0.72 22.26 -6.29
CA VAL A 33 -0.22 23.00 -5.14
C VAL A 33 -0.56 22.28 -3.84
N PHE A 34 0.26 22.46 -2.82
CA PHE A 34 0.14 21.72 -1.55
C PHE A 34 -1.21 21.92 -0.87
N GLU A 35 -1.79 23.12 -0.97
CA GLU A 35 -3.11 23.45 -0.43
C GLU A 35 -4.22 22.60 -1.06
N SER A 36 -4.11 22.31 -2.36
CA SER A 36 -5.05 21.39 -3.04
C SER A 36 -4.87 19.95 -2.61
N ILE A 37 -3.63 19.50 -2.37
CA ILE A 37 -3.36 18.18 -1.78
C ILE A 37 -3.97 18.10 -0.39
N GLN A 38 -3.84 19.13 0.44
CA GLN A 38 -4.46 19.18 1.77
C GLN A 38 -5.99 19.07 1.69
N GLN A 39 -6.64 19.76 0.76
CA GLN A 39 -8.10 19.65 0.56
C GLN A 39 -8.53 18.24 0.15
N VAL A 40 -7.75 17.55 -0.69
CA VAL A 40 -7.99 16.14 -1.02
C VAL A 40 -7.90 15.28 0.23
N LEU A 41 -6.87 15.50 1.07
CA LEU A 41 -6.63 14.73 2.27
C LEU A 41 -7.66 15.01 3.38
N GLU A 42 -8.15 16.23 3.50
CA GLU A 42 -9.26 16.58 4.41
C GLU A 42 -10.53 15.78 4.09
N ALA A 43 -10.84 15.59 2.79
CA ALA A 43 -11.99 14.80 2.37
C ALA A 43 -11.91 13.32 2.82
N VAL A 44 -10.70 12.82 3.08
CA VAL A 44 -10.44 11.46 3.57
C VAL A 44 -9.99 11.41 5.03
N GLN A 45 -10.02 12.55 5.73
CA GLN A 45 -9.66 12.69 7.13
C GLN A 45 -8.19 12.37 7.43
N CYS A 46 -7.29 12.77 6.55
CA CYS A 46 -5.84 12.62 6.70
C CYS A 46 -5.14 13.97 6.68
N THR A 47 -3.95 14.03 7.29
CA THR A 47 -3.06 15.19 7.25
C THR A 47 -1.64 14.74 6.87
N VAL A 48 -0.86 15.64 6.26
CA VAL A 48 0.56 15.41 5.99
C VAL A 48 1.36 15.64 7.26
N VAL A 49 2.20 14.69 7.64
CA VAL A 49 3.11 14.80 8.80
C VAL A 49 4.57 14.95 8.39
N SER A 50 4.97 14.38 7.25
CA SER A 50 6.31 14.55 6.69
C SER A 50 6.26 14.43 5.17
N ALA A 51 7.19 15.08 4.46
CA ALA A 51 7.21 15.10 3.01
C ALA A 51 8.65 15.16 2.46
N VAL A 52 8.88 14.43 1.38
CA VAL A 52 10.13 14.46 0.62
C VAL A 52 9.82 14.30 -0.88
N GLY A 53 10.78 14.67 -1.73
CA GLY A 53 10.66 14.47 -3.17
C GLY A 53 12.02 14.23 -3.82
N ASN A 54 12.00 13.54 -4.97
CA ASN A 54 13.16 13.39 -5.85
C ASN A 54 12.83 13.89 -7.26
N SER A 55 13.65 13.58 -8.25
CA SER A 55 13.38 13.97 -9.65
C SER A 55 12.17 13.26 -10.27
N TYR A 56 11.71 12.14 -9.69
CA TYR A 56 10.66 11.29 -10.25
C TYR A 56 9.30 11.49 -9.60
N PHE A 57 9.24 11.64 -8.27
CA PHE A 57 7.97 11.75 -7.54
C PHE A 57 8.13 12.44 -6.18
N ASP A 58 7.00 12.84 -5.61
CA ASP A 58 6.90 13.33 -4.24
C ASP A 58 6.22 12.28 -3.37
N ALA A 59 6.73 12.10 -2.14
CA ALA A 59 6.23 11.16 -1.16
C ALA A 59 5.86 11.90 0.13
N TYR A 60 4.67 11.61 0.64
CA TYR A 60 4.12 12.20 1.85
C TYR A 60 3.80 11.10 2.85
N VAL A 61 4.34 11.20 4.06
CA VAL A 61 3.85 10.43 5.19
C VAL A 61 2.62 11.13 5.72
N LEU A 62 1.52 10.39 5.86
CA LEU A 62 0.24 10.90 6.35
C LEU A 62 0.02 10.47 7.79
N SER A 63 -0.90 11.15 8.49
CA SER A 63 -1.37 10.73 9.83
C SER A 63 -1.94 9.30 9.80
N GLU A 64 -2.45 8.86 8.66
CA GLU A 64 -3.13 7.58 8.47
C GLU A 64 -2.55 6.75 7.31
N SER A 65 -1.31 6.91 6.91
CA SER A 65 -0.52 6.10 5.99
C SER A 65 0.35 6.92 5.00
N SER A 66 0.17 6.85 3.66
CA SER A 66 1.09 7.45 2.68
C SER A 66 0.41 7.92 1.40
N LEU A 67 1.01 8.95 0.78
CA LEU A 67 0.64 9.45 -0.54
C LEU A 67 1.90 9.57 -1.40
N PHE A 68 1.82 9.11 -2.66
CA PHE A 68 2.86 9.25 -3.68
C PHE A 68 2.29 9.97 -4.90
N VAL A 69 2.97 11.03 -5.33
CA VAL A 69 2.56 11.88 -6.47
C VAL A 69 3.64 11.84 -7.54
N TYR A 70 3.37 11.10 -8.60
CA TYR A 70 4.17 11.04 -9.83
C TYR A 70 3.63 12.05 -10.85
N PRO A 71 4.32 12.32 -11.94
CA PRO A 71 3.79 13.20 -12.99
C PRO A 71 2.42 12.77 -13.53
N THR A 72 2.18 11.47 -13.70
CA THR A 72 0.95 10.93 -14.28
C THR A 72 0.26 9.86 -13.42
N LYS A 73 0.73 9.65 -12.18
CA LYS A 73 0.19 8.63 -11.29
C LYS A 73 0.10 9.15 -9.87
N ILE A 74 -0.99 8.86 -9.18
CA ILE A 74 -1.15 9.07 -7.73
C ILE A 74 -1.44 7.73 -7.09
N ILE A 75 -0.75 7.47 -5.97
CA ILE A 75 -1.04 6.33 -5.08
C ILE A 75 -1.29 6.90 -3.70
N ILE A 76 -2.45 6.58 -3.14
CA ILE A 76 -2.82 6.95 -1.77
C ILE A 76 -3.24 5.71 -0.99
N LYS A 77 -2.66 5.55 0.18
CA LYS A 77 -2.98 4.48 1.13
C LYS A 77 -3.47 5.12 2.42
N THR A 78 -4.48 4.52 3.02
CA THR A 78 -4.99 4.96 4.32
C THR A 78 -5.49 3.79 5.14
N CYS A 79 -5.25 3.82 6.46
CA CYS A 79 -5.75 2.86 7.43
C CYS A 79 -6.89 3.46 8.27
N GLY A 80 -7.23 2.82 9.37
CA GLY A 80 -8.27 3.30 10.26
C GLY A 80 -9.65 3.39 9.61
N THR A 81 -10.44 4.36 10.07
CA THR A 81 -11.80 4.63 9.58
C THR A 81 -11.86 5.70 8.49
N THR A 82 -10.75 5.95 7.81
CA THR A 82 -10.65 6.92 6.71
C THR A 82 -11.55 6.58 5.53
N GLN A 83 -12.04 7.61 4.84
CA GLN A 83 -12.96 7.47 3.70
C GLN A 83 -12.21 7.64 2.36
N LEU A 84 -11.20 6.79 2.10
CA LEU A 84 -10.25 6.93 1.00
C LEU A 84 -10.90 7.22 -0.36
N LEU A 85 -11.97 6.53 -0.72
CA LEU A 85 -12.59 6.69 -2.05
C LEU A 85 -13.17 8.09 -2.29
N LYS A 86 -13.42 8.88 -1.24
CA LYS A 86 -13.84 10.28 -1.38
C LYS A 86 -12.75 11.19 -1.96
N SER A 87 -11.49 10.74 -2.02
CA SER A 87 -10.41 11.48 -2.69
C SER A 87 -10.52 11.51 -4.22
N ILE A 88 -11.28 10.59 -4.83
CA ILE A 88 -11.29 10.39 -6.29
C ILE A 88 -11.75 11.64 -7.03
N LEU A 89 -12.91 12.19 -6.67
CA LEU A 89 -13.46 13.37 -7.37
C LEU A 89 -12.58 14.61 -7.24
N PRO A 90 -12.08 14.99 -6.05
CA PRO A 90 -11.11 16.08 -5.93
C PRO A 90 -9.84 15.86 -6.75
N LEU A 91 -9.28 14.63 -6.76
CA LEU A 91 -8.08 14.31 -7.53
C LEU A 91 -8.33 14.46 -9.04
N ILE A 92 -9.46 13.96 -9.55
CA ILE A 92 -9.86 14.13 -10.96
C ILE A 92 -10.02 15.62 -11.28
N HIS A 93 -10.65 16.39 -10.39
CA HIS A 93 -10.85 17.81 -10.58
C HIS A 93 -9.52 18.57 -10.76
N TYR A 94 -8.56 18.37 -9.84
CA TYR A 94 -7.26 19.04 -9.93
C TYR A 94 -6.41 18.54 -11.10
N ALA A 95 -6.48 17.26 -11.45
CA ALA A 95 -5.81 16.72 -12.62
C ALA A 95 -6.35 17.34 -13.93
N ASN A 96 -7.68 17.48 -14.05
CA ASN A 96 -8.30 18.10 -15.21
C ASN A 96 -7.91 19.59 -15.38
N GLN A 97 -7.74 20.33 -14.27
CA GLN A 97 -7.29 21.73 -14.33
C GLN A 97 -5.90 21.91 -14.96
N ILE A 98 -5.06 20.87 -14.87
CA ILE A 98 -3.71 20.87 -15.48
C ILE A 98 -3.67 20.07 -16.79
N GLY A 99 -4.83 19.74 -17.39
CA GLY A 99 -4.92 19.08 -18.68
C GLY A 99 -4.70 17.56 -18.65
N LEU A 100 -4.80 16.93 -17.48
CA LEU A 100 -4.67 15.47 -17.32
C LEU A 100 -6.03 14.82 -17.12
N THR A 101 -6.29 13.73 -17.84
CA THR A 101 -7.54 12.98 -17.78
C THR A 101 -7.30 11.59 -17.18
N LEU A 102 -8.19 11.14 -16.30
CA LEU A 102 -8.10 9.80 -15.71
C LEU A 102 -8.23 8.71 -16.78
N CYS A 103 -7.27 7.78 -16.82
CA CYS A 103 -7.24 6.67 -17.77
C CYS A 103 -7.21 5.29 -17.11
N SER A 104 -6.85 5.21 -15.83
CA SER A 104 -6.89 3.95 -15.06
C SER A 104 -7.15 4.22 -13.59
N CYS A 105 -7.89 3.32 -12.95
CA CYS A 105 -8.13 3.28 -11.52
C CYS A 105 -7.94 1.86 -11.02
N ARG A 106 -7.18 1.70 -9.92
CA ARG A 106 -7.09 0.45 -9.16
C ARG A 106 -7.35 0.74 -7.69
N TYR A 107 -8.23 -0.04 -7.08
CA TYR A 107 -8.49 -0.05 -5.65
C TYR A 107 -8.23 -1.44 -5.10
N THR A 108 -7.43 -1.54 -4.02
CA THR A 108 -7.12 -2.81 -3.35
C THR A 108 -7.21 -2.68 -1.84
N ARG A 109 -7.60 -3.74 -1.17
CA ARG A 109 -7.51 -3.90 0.29
C ARG A 109 -7.61 -5.35 0.75
N GLY A 110 -7.11 -5.62 1.95
CA GLY A 110 -7.41 -6.83 2.70
C GLY A 110 -8.80 -6.79 3.37
N SER A 111 -9.18 -7.88 4.03
CA SER A 111 -10.34 -7.88 4.93
C SER A 111 -10.02 -7.07 6.17
N PHE A 112 -10.93 -6.19 6.59
CA PHE A 112 -10.76 -5.40 7.81
C PHE A 112 -10.80 -6.26 9.08
N ILE A 113 -10.06 -5.86 10.10
CA ILE A 113 -10.14 -6.43 11.46
C ILE A 113 -11.47 -6.00 12.10
N PHE A 114 -11.87 -4.74 11.88
CA PHE A 114 -13.07 -4.13 12.44
C PHE A 114 -14.04 -3.68 11.33
N PRO A 115 -14.65 -4.60 10.56
CA PRO A 115 -15.48 -4.25 9.40
C PRO A 115 -16.71 -3.41 9.77
N ASN A 116 -17.30 -3.64 10.96
CA ASN A 116 -18.47 -2.90 11.42
C ASN A 116 -18.17 -1.45 11.84
N SER A 117 -16.90 -1.08 11.96
CA SER A 117 -16.46 0.28 12.30
C SER A 117 -16.18 1.12 11.05
N GLN A 118 -16.19 0.51 9.88
CA GLN A 118 -15.87 1.23 8.65
C GLN A 118 -17.05 2.11 8.19
N PRO A 119 -16.81 3.43 7.95
CA PRO A 119 -17.85 4.32 7.45
C PRO A 119 -18.09 4.10 5.94
N PHE A 120 -19.25 4.55 5.44
CA PHE A 120 -19.51 4.60 4.00
C PHE A 120 -18.42 5.48 3.28
N PRO A 121 -17.92 5.05 2.14
CA PRO A 121 -18.33 3.91 1.30
C PRO A 121 -17.68 2.55 1.66
N HIS A 122 -16.93 2.45 2.76
CA HIS A 122 -16.17 1.25 3.15
C HIS A 122 -16.94 0.25 4.03
N THR A 123 -18.25 0.40 4.16
CA THR A 123 -19.12 -0.49 4.95
C THR A 123 -19.14 -1.92 4.42
N SER A 124 -18.99 -2.10 3.11
CA SER A 124 -18.81 -3.40 2.46
C SER A 124 -18.06 -3.23 1.14
N PHE A 125 -17.51 -4.34 0.60
CA PHE A 125 -16.89 -4.27 -0.73
C PHE A 125 -17.90 -3.95 -1.83
N ASN A 126 -19.16 -4.36 -1.68
CA ASN A 126 -20.21 -4.02 -2.61
C ASN A 126 -20.51 -2.51 -2.62
N ASP A 127 -20.52 -1.86 -1.46
CA ASP A 127 -20.71 -0.41 -1.35
C ASP A 127 -19.51 0.34 -1.97
N GLU A 128 -18.27 -0.18 -1.76
CA GLU A 128 -17.07 0.36 -2.40
C GLU A 128 -17.14 0.27 -3.92
N VAL A 129 -17.56 -0.88 -4.47
CA VAL A 129 -17.72 -1.09 -5.92
C VAL A 129 -18.78 -0.16 -6.48
N THR A 130 -19.96 -0.06 -5.85
CA THR A 130 -21.02 0.85 -6.26
C THR A 130 -20.52 2.29 -6.28
N PHE A 131 -19.85 2.74 -5.22
CA PHE A 131 -19.29 4.08 -5.14
C PHE A 131 -18.26 4.34 -6.25
N LEU A 132 -17.38 3.36 -6.53
CA LEU A 132 -16.38 3.44 -7.60
C LEU A 132 -17.04 3.52 -8.98
N GLU A 133 -18.06 2.70 -9.24
CA GLU A 133 -18.80 2.70 -10.50
C GLU A 133 -19.53 4.01 -10.76
N ASP A 134 -20.08 4.63 -9.72
CA ASP A 134 -20.77 5.92 -9.80
C ASP A 134 -19.81 7.11 -9.94
N THR A 135 -18.60 6.98 -9.36
CA THR A 135 -17.62 8.08 -9.27
C THR A 135 -16.68 8.15 -10.47
N ILE A 136 -16.26 6.97 -10.99
CA ILE A 136 -15.28 6.88 -12.06
C ILE A 136 -15.91 7.21 -13.41
N PRO A 137 -15.26 8.09 -14.22
CA PRO A 137 -15.76 8.47 -15.53
C PRO A 137 -16.04 7.28 -16.47
N SER A 138 -17.08 7.41 -17.30
CA SER A 138 -17.56 6.34 -18.20
C SER A 138 -16.55 5.93 -19.29
N ASN A 139 -15.55 6.77 -19.60
CA ASN A 139 -14.47 6.43 -20.52
C ASN A 139 -13.58 5.28 -20.00
N LEU A 140 -13.57 4.99 -18.68
CA LEU A 140 -12.95 3.79 -18.11
C LEU A 140 -13.95 2.63 -18.19
N CYS A 141 -14.14 2.12 -19.40
CA CYS A 141 -15.19 1.15 -19.71
C CYS A 141 -14.83 -0.32 -19.40
N HIS A 142 -13.52 -0.65 -19.28
CA HIS A 142 -13.06 -1.99 -18.92
C HIS A 142 -12.94 -2.11 -17.41
N ARG A 143 -14.00 -2.58 -16.75
CA ARG A 143 -14.10 -2.63 -15.28
C ARG A 143 -14.18 -4.08 -14.80
N LYS A 144 -13.56 -4.36 -13.66
CA LYS A 144 -13.69 -5.63 -12.96
C LYS A 144 -13.53 -5.44 -11.46
N ALA A 145 -14.44 -6.05 -10.69
CA ALA A 145 -14.34 -6.24 -9.25
C ALA A 145 -14.16 -7.73 -8.93
N SER A 146 -13.32 -8.05 -7.95
CA SER A 146 -13.07 -9.43 -7.53
C SER A 146 -12.75 -9.52 -6.05
N ILE A 147 -13.25 -10.58 -5.40
CA ILE A 147 -12.85 -10.98 -4.06
C ILE A 147 -12.05 -12.26 -4.20
N MET A 148 -10.81 -12.25 -3.73
CA MET A 148 -9.88 -13.38 -3.77
C MET A 148 -9.76 -13.99 -2.38
N PRO A 149 -10.49 -15.08 -2.06
CA PRO A 149 -10.53 -15.64 -0.72
C PRO A 149 -9.28 -16.46 -0.39
N SER A 150 -8.91 -16.49 0.89
CA SER A 150 -8.02 -17.52 1.42
C SER A 150 -8.82 -18.81 1.66
N LYS A 151 -8.21 -19.95 1.34
CA LYS A 151 -8.78 -21.27 1.67
C LYS A 151 -8.58 -21.67 3.13
N SER A 152 -7.74 -20.95 3.87
CA SER A 152 -7.30 -21.32 5.23
C SER A 152 -7.71 -20.32 6.31
N SER A 153 -8.31 -19.21 5.94
CA SER A 153 -8.75 -18.16 6.87
C SER A 153 -9.92 -17.37 6.26
N SER A 154 -10.58 -16.57 7.07
CA SER A 154 -11.63 -15.63 6.60
C SER A 154 -11.05 -14.41 5.85
N HIS A 155 -9.73 -14.28 5.79
CA HIS A 155 -9.07 -13.16 5.12
C HIS A 155 -9.17 -13.29 3.60
N SER A 156 -9.56 -12.19 2.94
CA SER A 156 -9.68 -12.10 1.49
C SER A 156 -8.99 -10.84 0.99
N TRP A 157 -8.56 -10.86 -0.26
CA TRP A 157 -8.07 -9.70 -0.98
C TRP A 157 -9.15 -9.18 -1.91
N HIS A 158 -9.43 -7.89 -1.85
CA HIS A 158 -10.47 -7.22 -2.61
C HIS A 158 -9.79 -6.35 -3.66
N VAL A 159 -10.23 -6.45 -4.90
CA VAL A 159 -9.63 -5.72 -6.03
C VAL A 159 -10.74 -5.16 -6.91
N PHE A 160 -10.64 -3.87 -7.22
CA PHE A 160 -11.41 -3.23 -8.29
C PHE A 160 -10.43 -2.57 -9.26
N THR A 161 -10.66 -2.74 -10.56
CA THR A 161 -9.90 -2.06 -11.61
C THR A 161 -10.85 -1.49 -12.65
N ALA A 162 -10.46 -0.33 -13.21
CA ALA A 162 -11.15 0.29 -14.34
C ALA A 162 -10.10 0.92 -15.28
N HIS A 163 -10.22 0.66 -16.58
CA HIS A 163 -9.29 1.14 -17.59
C HIS A 163 -10.03 1.74 -18.79
N SER A 164 -9.46 2.76 -19.41
CA SER A 164 -9.92 3.28 -20.70
C SER A 164 -9.54 2.34 -21.85
N SER A 165 -10.25 2.42 -22.97
CA SER A 165 -9.90 1.68 -24.20
C SER A 165 -8.56 2.15 -24.81
N ILE A 166 -8.13 3.37 -24.48
CA ILE A 166 -6.89 3.98 -24.95
C ILE A 166 -5.83 3.76 -23.85
N THR A 167 -5.36 2.53 -23.69
CA THR A 167 -4.17 2.28 -22.88
C THR A 167 -2.95 2.43 -23.76
N HIS A 168 -2.22 3.53 -23.65
CA HIS A 168 -0.85 3.60 -24.17
C HIS A 168 0.00 2.65 -23.33
N ARG A 169 0.16 1.41 -23.81
CA ARG A 169 1.08 0.44 -23.22
C ARG A 169 2.51 0.90 -23.54
N ASN A 170 3.23 1.33 -22.55
CA ASN A 170 4.68 1.30 -22.65
C ASN A 170 5.12 -0.16 -22.57
N HIS A 171 5.68 -0.70 -23.65
CA HIS A 171 6.19 -2.07 -23.72
C HIS A 171 7.31 -2.39 -22.70
N SER A 172 7.77 -1.38 -21.94
CA SER A 172 8.82 -1.51 -20.92
C SER A 172 8.35 -2.07 -19.57
N ASP A 173 7.03 -2.18 -19.33
CA ASP A 173 6.48 -2.50 -18.00
C ASP A 173 6.20 -4.01 -17.79
N SER A 174 6.64 -4.90 -18.72
CA SER A 174 6.37 -6.33 -18.61
C SER A 174 7.00 -6.98 -17.37
N ASP A 175 8.14 -6.47 -16.94
CA ASP A 175 8.94 -7.05 -15.86
C ASP A 175 8.68 -6.45 -14.48
N ILE A 176 7.78 -5.46 -14.40
CA ILE A 176 7.48 -4.73 -13.17
C ILE A 176 6.31 -5.38 -12.44
N PHE A 177 6.42 -5.47 -11.13
CA PHE A 177 5.34 -5.88 -10.24
C PHE A 177 5.16 -4.90 -9.07
N THR A 178 3.94 -4.83 -8.56
CA THR A 178 3.67 -4.26 -7.23
C THR A 178 3.42 -5.38 -6.25
N MET A 179 4.09 -5.35 -5.10
CA MET A 179 3.92 -6.32 -4.03
C MET A 179 3.38 -5.63 -2.78
N GLU A 180 2.24 -6.09 -2.29
CA GLU A 180 1.59 -5.63 -1.06
C GLU A 180 1.61 -6.77 -0.03
N ILE A 181 2.24 -6.54 1.13
CA ILE A 181 2.35 -7.51 2.23
C ILE A 181 1.58 -6.96 3.43
N CYS A 182 0.69 -7.79 3.98
CA CYS A 182 0.01 -7.51 5.24
C CYS A 182 0.41 -8.57 6.26
N MET A 183 0.77 -8.13 7.46
CA MET A 183 1.28 -8.96 8.55
C MET A 183 0.48 -8.69 9.82
N THR A 184 0.01 -9.75 10.48
CA THR A 184 -0.69 -9.66 11.77
C THR A 184 -0.04 -10.59 12.79
N GLU A 185 -0.41 -10.42 14.06
CA GLU A 185 0.17 -11.21 15.16
C GLU A 185 1.70 -11.05 15.16
N LEU A 186 2.19 -9.81 15.14
CA LEU A 186 3.61 -9.51 15.15
C LEU A 186 4.27 -10.04 16.44
N ASP A 187 5.55 -10.41 16.36
CA ASP A 187 6.32 -10.76 17.55
C ASP A 187 6.26 -9.59 18.58
N PRO A 188 5.74 -9.81 19.80
CA PRO A 188 5.51 -8.73 20.76
C PRO A 188 6.79 -7.98 21.16
N ILE A 189 7.95 -8.66 21.19
CA ILE A 189 9.24 -8.05 21.52
C ILE A 189 9.67 -7.11 20.40
N LEU A 190 9.48 -7.52 19.14
CA LEU A 190 9.82 -6.69 17.99
C LEU A 190 8.84 -5.55 17.80
N ALA A 191 7.53 -5.78 18.02
CA ALA A 191 6.50 -4.75 17.97
C ALA A 191 6.75 -3.63 18.98
N ARG A 192 7.29 -3.95 20.16
CA ARG A 192 7.64 -2.93 21.19
C ARG A 192 8.69 -1.91 20.71
N LYS A 193 9.48 -2.21 19.69
CA LYS A 193 10.42 -1.25 19.10
C LYS A 193 9.74 -0.06 18.43
N PHE A 194 8.45 -0.17 18.12
CA PHE A 194 7.63 0.86 17.48
C PHE A 194 6.78 1.68 18.49
N PHE A 195 7.10 1.57 19.79
CA PHE A 195 6.54 2.43 20.83
C PHE A 195 7.50 3.56 21.16
N ARG A 196 6.98 4.76 21.32
CA ARG A 196 7.77 5.90 21.78
C ARG A 196 8.10 5.77 23.27
N ARG A 197 9.26 6.28 23.65
CA ARG A 197 9.61 6.38 25.07
C ARG A 197 8.96 7.63 25.65
N PRO A 198 8.13 7.52 26.71
CA PRO A 198 7.54 8.68 27.33
C PRO A 198 8.59 9.71 27.76
N GLY A 199 8.40 10.98 27.37
CA GLY A 199 9.28 12.07 27.80
C GLY A 199 10.66 12.10 27.11
N ASP A 200 10.86 11.42 25.96
CA ASP A 200 12.12 11.43 25.21
C ASP A 200 12.45 12.78 24.53
N GLY A 201 11.47 13.70 24.48
CA GLY A 201 11.63 15.02 23.88
C GLY A 201 11.87 15.03 22.36
N LYS A 202 11.74 13.87 21.69
CA LYS A 202 12.00 13.75 20.24
C LYS A 202 10.79 14.19 19.43
N THR A 203 11.06 14.72 18.23
CA THR A 203 10.03 14.91 17.19
C THR A 203 9.65 13.56 16.58
N GLY A 204 8.53 13.49 15.86
CA GLY A 204 8.12 12.28 15.13
C GLY A 204 9.15 11.79 14.13
N ASP A 205 9.78 12.72 13.38
CA ASP A 205 10.84 12.40 12.42
C ASP A 205 12.09 11.84 13.11
N SER A 206 12.53 12.47 14.21
CA SER A 206 13.73 12.02 14.96
C SER A 206 13.51 10.63 15.58
N ALA A 207 12.33 10.37 16.12
CA ALA A 207 11.97 9.07 16.69
C ALA A 207 11.77 8.02 15.57
N GLY A 208 11.20 8.41 14.42
CA GLY A 208 11.05 7.57 13.24
C GLY A 208 12.41 7.06 12.75
N LYS A 209 13.38 7.96 12.60
CA LYS A 209 14.74 7.62 12.19
C LYS A 209 15.42 6.63 13.16
N GLU A 210 15.28 6.84 14.47
CA GLU A 210 15.79 5.90 15.46
C GLU A 210 15.13 4.52 15.32
N MET A 211 13.80 4.47 15.11
CA MET A 211 13.09 3.20 14.90
C MET A 211 13.56 2.49 13.63
N THR A 212 13.78 3.21 12.55
CA THR A 212 14.33 2.69 11.29
C THR A 212 15.68 2.01 11.51
N GLU A 213 16.58 2.66 12.23
CA GLU A 213 17.93 2.14 12.54
C GLU A 213 17.88 0.94 13.50
N LEU A 214 17.10 1.04 14.59
CA LEU A 214 16.97 -0.02 15.61
C LEU A 214 16.30 -1.31 15.09
N THR A 215 15.46 -1.20 14.08
CA THR A 215 14.74 -2.34 13.51
C THR A 215 15.45 -2.95 12.31
N GLY A 216 16.34 -2.22 11.66
CA GLY A 216 17.02 -2.61 10.43
C GLY A 216 16.14 -2.44 9.18
N ILE A 217 15.10 -1.59 9.24
CA ILE A 217 14.24 -1.27 8.08
C ILE A 217 15.06 -0.71 6.93
N ASN A 218 16.09 0.10 7.20
CA ASN A 218 17.03 0.63 6.22
C ASN A 218 17.82 -0.44 5.46
N GLU A 219 17.89 -1.67 5.97
CA GLU A 219 18.58 -2.78 5.31
C GLU A 219 17.70 -3.51 4.29
N ILE A 220 16.38 -3.23 4.22
CA ILE A 220 15.48 -3.82 3.22
C ILE A 220 15.89 -3.36 1.82
N ASN A 221 16.09 -2.05 1.64
CA ASN A 221 16.69 -1.44 0.46
C ASN A 221 17.70 -0.38 0.88
N PRO A 222 19.02 -0.71 0.94
CA PRO A 222 20.05 0.24 1.36
C PRO A 222 20.24 1.45 0.44
N ASN A 223 19.72 1.39 -0.79
CA ASN A 223 19.79 2.49 -1.76
C ASN A 223 18.63 3.50 -1.59
N ALA A 224 17.58 3.11 -0.89
CA ALA A 224 16.41 3.98 -0.74
C ALA A 224 16.71 5.15 0.20
N PHE A 225 16.32 6.35 -0.22
CA PHE A 225 16.18 7.48 0.69
C PHE A 225 14.88 7.29 1.48
N ILE A 226 14.94 7.29 2.80
CA ILE A 226 13.82 7.02 3.70
C ILE A 226 13.32 8.31 4.34
N CYS A 227 12.02 8.56 4.23
CA CYS A 227 11.25 9.53 4.98
C CYS A 227 10.40 8.78 5.99
N ASP A 228 10.67 8.91 7.26
CA ASP A 228 10.05 8.15 8.33
C ASP A 228 9.44 9.04 9.42
N PHE A 229 8.46 8.50 10.13
CA PHE A 229 7.76 9.20 11.21
C PHE A 229 7.26 8.20 12.27
N ALA A 230 7.49 8.52 13.53
CA ALA A 230 6.98 7.77 14.68
C ALA A 230 5.85 8.53 15.38
N PHE A 231 4.70 7.86 15.52
CA PHE A 231 3.52 8.41 16.17
C PHE A 231 3.58 8.25 17.69
N ASP A 232 2.90 9.12 18.42
CA ASP A 232 2.79 9.06 19.88
C ASP A 232 1.41 8.47 20.25
N PRO A 233 1.33 7.47 21.16
CA PRO A 233 2.41 6.84 21.93
C PRO A 233 3.11 5.70 21.18
N CYS A 234 2.60 5.26 20.03
CA CYS A 234 3.16 4.18 19.22
C CYS A 234 2.69 4.28 17.77
N GLY A 235 3.35 3.53 16.91
CA GLY A 235 3.08 3.51 15.48
C GLY A 235 4.25 4.10 14.69
N TYR A 236 4.38 3.64 13.46
CA TYR A 236 5.47 4.03 12.59
C TYR A 236 5.02 4.00 11.14
N SER A 237 5.44 4.99 10.38
CA SER A 237 5.27 5.02 8.93
C SER A 237 6.57 5.42 8.26
N MET A 238 6.88 4.82 7.12
CA MET A 238 7.99 5.26 6.28
C MET A 238 7.66 5.16 4.80
N ASN A 239 8.24 6.06 4.00
CA ASN A 239 8.29 6.03 2.57
C ASN A 239 9.75 5.98 2.13
N GLY A 240 10.10 4.96 1.34
CA GLY A 240 11.41 4.79 0.73
C GLY A 240 11.34 5.18 -0.75
N MET A 241 12.36 5.89 -1.23
CA MET A 241 12.49 6.36 -2.61
C MET A 241 13.81 5.85 -3.18
N ASP A 242 13.74 5.06 -4.25
CA ASP A 242 14.91 4.56 -4.99
C ASP A 242 14.67 4.81 -6.49
N ASN A 243 15.21 5.91 -7.01
CA ASN A 243 14.89 6.43 -8.33
C ASN A 243 13.39 6.69 -8.51
N ASP A 244 12.72 6.03 -9.46
CA ASP A 244 11.30 6.09 -9.72
C ASP A 244 10.48 5.03 -8.95
N TRP A 245 11.13 4.22 -8.11
CA TRP A 245 10.51 3.16 -7.32
C TRP A 245 10.28 3.61 -5.88
N TYR A 246 9.13 3.25 -5.36
CA TYR A 246 8.78 3.50 -3.97
C TYR A 246 8.70 2.20 -3.17
N SER A 247 8.90 2.34 -1.88
CA SER A 247 8.48 1.38 -0.87
C SER A 247 7.83 2.08 0.30
N THR A 248 7.00 1.38 1.06
CA THR A 248 6.37 1.95 2.25
C THR A 248 6.11 0.89 3.31
N ILE A 249 6.24 1.28 4.57
CA ILE A 249 5.92 0.46 5.75
C ILE A 249 5.01 1.28 6.67
N HIS A 250 3.97 0.63 7.18
CA HIS A 250 3.13 1.17 8.24
C HIS A 250 3.02 0.13 9.34
N VAL A 251 3.14 0.56 10.59
CA VAL A 251 3.12 -0.32 11.76
C VAL A 251 2.15 0.20 12.80
N THR A 252 1.20 -0.64 13.18
CA THR A 252 0.30 -0.49 14.32
C THR A 252 0.66 -1.58 15.33
N PRO A 253 1.52 -1.27 16.34
CA PRO A 253 2.16 -2.31 17.16
C PRO A 253 1.33 -2.75 18.36
N GLU A 254 0.08 -2.32 18.51
CA GLU A 254 -0.79 -2.52 19.67
C GLU A 254 -1.06 -4.00 19.97
N ASP A 255 -1.02 -4.35 21.24
CA ASP A 255 -1.23 -5.73 21.70
C ASP A 255 -2.62 -6.24 21.31
N GLY A 256 -2.67 -7.45 20.76
CA GLY A 256 -3.91 -8.12 20.35
C GLY A 256 -4.37 -7.79 18.94
N PHE A 257 -3.94 -6.65 18.36
CA PHE A 257 -4.30 -6.20 17.02
C PHE A 257 -3.09 -5.72 16.24
N SER A 258 -1.89 -6.15 16.62
CA SER A 258 -0.66 -5.72 15.98
C SER A 258 -0.66 -6.02 14.48
N TYR A 259 -0.30 -5.00 13.71
CA TYR A 259 -0.30 -5.02 12.26
C TYR A 259 0.96 -4.32 11.71
N ALA A 260 1.49 -4.85 10.63
CA ALA A 260 2.44 -4.13 9.80
C ALA A 260 2.16 -4.41 8.33
N SER A 261 2.33 -3.41 7.49
CA SER A 261 2.35 -3.57 6.05
C SER A 261 3.72 -3.26 5.48
N PHE A 262 4.03 -3.88 4.35
CA PHE A 262 5.12 -3.49 3.46
C PHE A 262 4.61 -3.50 2.03
N GLU A 263 4.89 -2.46 1.29
CA GLU A 263 4.61 -2.41 -0.14
C GLU A 263 5.83 -1.91 -0.89
N CYS A 264 6.09 -2.48 -2.06
CA CYS A 264 7.10 -1.98 -2.98
C CYS A 264 6.72 -2.24 -4.44
N VAL A 265 7.29 -1.43 -5.31
CA VAL A 265 7.44 -1.73 -6.72
C VAL A 265 8.79 -2.43 -6.89
N GLY A 266 8.84 -3.43 -7.75
CA GLY A 266 10.05 -4.18 -8.04
C GLY A 266 10.04 -4.75 -9.45
N SER A 267 11.19 -5.26 -9.88
CA SER A 267 11.36 -6.02 -11.13
C SER A 267 11.55 -7.50 -10.84
N VAL A 268 11.18 -8.35 -11.80
CA VAL A 268 11.44 -9.80 -11.73
C VAL A 268 12.92 -10.14 -11.59
N ASN A 269 13.80 -9.18 -11.95
CA ASN A 269 15.25 -9.29 -11.82
C ASN A 269 15.76 -8.94 -10.42
N ASP A 270 14.93 -8.37 -9.56
CA ASP A 270 15.32 -7.98 -8.20
C ASP A 270 15.44 -9.19 -7.28
N ASN A 271 16.20 -8.99 -6.20
CA ASN A 271 16.33 -10.01 -5.18
C ASN A 271 15.14 -9.99 -4.20
N ILE A 272 13.93 -10.29 -4.73
CA ILE A 272 12.69 -10.34 -3.95
C ILE A 272 12.81 -11.26 -2.73
N ALA A 273 13.61 -12.33 -2.82
CA ALA A 273 13.83 -13.24 -1.71
C ALA A 273 14.59 -12.57 -0.55
N HIS A 274 15.49 -11.63 -0.84
CA HIS A 274 16.17 -10.84 0.19
C HIS A 274 15.19 -9.90 0.89
N VAL A 275 14.41 -9.14 0.12
CA VAL A 275 13.40 -8.21 0.64
C VAL A 275 12.42 -8.94 1.56
N LEU A 276 11.85 -10.06 1.11
CA LEU A 276 10.91 -10.86 1.92
C LEU A 276 11.52 -11.39 3.21
N ARG A 277 12.77 -11.90 3.14
CA ARG A 277 13.46 -12.38 4.36
C ARG A 277 13.67 -11.26 5.36
N LYS A 278 14.12 -10.07 4.91
CA LYS A 278 14.32 -8.91 5.79
C LYS A 278 13.01 -8.47 6.43
N VAL A 279 11.94 -8.31 5.65
CA VAL A 279 10.62 -7.93 6.17
C VAL A 279 10.13 -8.93 7.22
N VAL A 280 10.19 -10.23 6.94
CA VAL A 280 9.77 -11.27 7.90
C VAL A 280 10.66 -11.29 9.15
N GLN A 281 11.95 -11.05 9.03
CA GLN A 281 12.87 -10.99 10.20
C GLN A 281 12.58 -9.80 11.10
N ILE A 282 12.20 -8.65 10.54
CA ILE A 282 11.89 -7.42 11.29
C ILE A 282 10.60 -7.60 12.09
N PHE A 283 9.55 -8.20 11.51
CA PHE A 283 8.22 -8.24 12.11
C PHE A 283 7.84 -9.58 12.73
N ARG A 284 8.38 -10.71 12.26
CA ARG A 284 8.07 -12.09 12.67
C ARG A 284 6.57 -12.32 12.86
N PRO A 285 5.76 -12.18 11.80
CA PRO A 285 4.32 -12.28 11.91
C PRO A 285 3.85 -13.71 12.20
N GLY A 286 2.76 -13.85 12.94
CA GLY A 286 2.03 -15.11 13.08
C GLY A 286 1.26 -15.45 11.81
N THR A 287 0.68 -14.41 11.16
CA THR A 287 -0.04 -14.53 9.89
C THR A 287 0.43 -13.46 8.91
N MET A 288 0.59 -13.83 7.65
CA MET A 288 1.01 -12.93 6.58
C MET A 288 0.21 -13.21 5.31
N SER A 289 -0.14 -12.17 4.59
CA SER A 289 -0.62 -12.26 3.21
C SER A 289 0.24 -11.44 2.27
N ILE A 290 0.38 -11.91 1.03
CA ILE A 290 1.09 -11.23 -0.05
C ILE A 290 0.14 -11.13 -1.25
N SER A 291 -0.10 -9.92 -1.72
CA SER A 291 -0.70 -9.67 -3.02
C SER A 291 0.37 -9.18 -3.98
N THR A 292 0.44 -9.80 -5.15
CA THR A 292 1.36 -9.39 -6.22
C THR A 292 0.56 -9.09 -7.48
N THR A 293 0.73 -7.89 -8.01
CA THR A 293 0.10 -7.44 -9.26
C THR A 293 1.18 -7.25 -10.31
N SER A 294 1.05 -7.91 -11.46
CA SER A 294 1.99 -7.82 -12.60
C SER A 294 1.31 -8.09 -13.92
N ASN A 295 1.90 -7.62 -15.02
CA ASN A 295 1.45 -7.95 -16.37
C ASN A 295 2.00 -9.30 -16.84
N ASP A 296 3.12 -9.73 -16.29
CA ASP A 296 3.73 -11.04 -16.57
C ASP A 296 3.67 -11.94 -15.34
N TYR A 297 2.78 -12.93 -15.39
CA TYR A 297 2.60 -13.92 -14.35
C TYR A 297 3.66 -15.01 -14.45
N SER A 298 4.59 -15.05 -13.50
CA SER A 298 5.61 -16.08 -13.41
C SER A 298 5.41 -17.00 -12.19
N ASN A 299 5.16 -18.29 -12.44
CA ASN A 299 5.14 -19.29 -11.38
C ASN A 299 6.50 -19.43 -10.67
N GLU A 300 7.59 -19.08 -11.34
CA GLU A 300 8.93 -19.12 -10.76
C GLU A 300 9.12 -18.06 -9.70
N MET A 301 8.67 -16.82 -9.95
CA MET A 301 8.70 -15.73 -8.97
C MET A 301 7.93 -16.14 -7.70
N LEU A 302 6.73 -16.71 -7.86
CA LEU A 302 5.93 -17.15 -6.72
C LEU A 302 6.60 -18.26 -5.91
N LYS A 303 7.29 -19.20 -6.58
CA LYS A 303 8.10 -20.23 -5.88
C LYS A 303 9.27 -19.60 -5.13
N LYS A 304 9.96 -18.60 -5.73
CA LYS A 304 11.02 -17.85 -5.06
C LYS A 304 10.51 -17.18 -3.79
N MET A 305 9.31 -16.56 -3.84
CA MET A 305 8.68 -15.92 -2.67
C MET A 305 8.40 -16.93 -1.55
N VAL A 306 7.76 -18.06 -1.86
CA VAL A 306 7.46 -19.11 -0.88
C VAL A 306 8.75 -19.67 -0.27
N ASN A 307 9.75 -20.00 -1.09
CA ASN A 307 11.04 -20.53 -0.65
C ASN A 307 11.83 -19.53 0.20
N ALA A 308 11.60 -18.23 0.03
CA ALA A 308 12.25 -17.19 0.83
C ALA A 308 11.77 -17.17 2.29
N VAL A 309 10.47 -17.42 2.52
CA VAL A 309 9.85 -17.26 3.84
C VAL A 309 9.65 -18.57 4.60
N GLU A 310 9.63 -19.71 3.90
CA GLU A 310 9.45 -21.03 4.52
C GLU A 310 10.54 -21.38 5.55
N PRO A 311 11.85 -21.09 5.31
CA PRO A 311 12.90 -21.31 6.30
C PRO A 311 12.75 -20.44 7.56
N LEU A 312 12.01 -19.34 7.47
CA LEU A 312 11.68 -18.44 8.59
C LEU A 312 10.45 -18.90 9.38
N GLY A 313 9.90 -20.06 9.03
CA GLY A 313 8.78 -20.68 9.73
C GLY A 313 7.40 -20.35 9.17
N LEU A 314 7.29 -19.56 8.10
CA LEU A 314 6.03 -19.25 7.45
C LEU A 314 5.69 -20.27 6.37
N LYS A 315 4.53 -20.93 6.49
CA LYS A 315 4.05 -21.91 5.51
C LYS A 315 2.94 -21.31 4.65
N CYS A 316 3.09 -21.37 3.33
CA CYS A 316 2.03 -21.00 2.39
C CYS A 316 0.81 -21.92 2.59
N ARG A 317 -0.35 -21.33 2.82
CA ARG A 317 -1.62 -22.04 3.10
C ARG A 317 -2.61 -21.97 1.97
N SER A 318 -2.62 -20.86 1.24
CA SER A 318 -3.58 -20.65 0.17
C SER A 318 -2.96 -19.79 -0.91
N ARG A 319 -3.42 -20.00 -2.14
CA ARG A 319 -3.15 -19.15 -3.30
C ARG A 319 -4.42 -18.98 -4.11
N ALA A 320 -4.73 -17.75 -4.46
CA ALA A 320 -5.73 -17.37 -5.44
C ALA A 320 -5.06 -16.57 -6.56
N VAL A 321 -5.54 -16.72 -7.78
CA VAL A 321 -5.04 -16.01 -8.98
C VAL A 321 -6.24 -15.51 -9.74
N ASP A 322 -6.22 -14.24 -10.12
CA ASP A 322 -7.25 -13.66 -10.96
C ASP A 322 -6.64 -12.72 -12.01
N ARG A 323 -7.28 -12.62 -13.17
CA ARG A 323 -6.85 -11.79 -14.30
C ARG A 323 -7.78 -10.61 -14.44
N PHE A 324 -7.20 -9.45 -14.63
CA PHE A 324 -7.90 -8.17 -14.73
C PHE A 324 -7.74 -7.56 -16.14
N PRO A 325 -8.55 -6.55 -16.48
CA PRO A 325 -8.35 -5.76 -17.70
C PRO A 325 -6.91 -5.24 -17.81
N ALA A 326 -6.48 -4.85 -19.02
CA ALA A 326 -5.12 -4.42 -19.32
C ALA A 326 -4.04 -5.49 -19.10
N SER A 327 -4.42 -6.80 -19.17
CA SER A 327 -3.54 -7.96 -19.01
C SER A 327 -2.89 -8.09 -17.61
N GLU A 328 -3.42 -7.40 -16.62
CA GLU A 328 -2.94 -7.52 -15.25
C GLU A 328 -3.36 -8.86 -14.63
N THR A 329 -2.44 -9.44 -13.87
CA THR A 329 -2.69 -10.64 -13.06
C THR A 329 -2.42 -10.30 -11.61
N VAL A 330 -3.37 -10.58 -10.74
CA VAL A 330 -3.22 -10.48 -9.29
C VAL A 330 -3.09 -11.87 -8.70
N VAL A 331 -2.08 -12.07 -7.86
CA VAL A 331 -1.87 -13.30 -7.10
C VAL A 331 -1.94 -12.98 -5.63
N PHE A 332 -2.84 -13.64 -4.94
CA PHE A 332 -3.00 -13.52 -3.50
C PHE A 332 -2.57 -14.81 -2.80
N GLN A 333 -1.60 -14.70 -1.88
CA GLN A 333 -1.07 -15.82 -1.12
C GLN A 333 -1.21 -15.54 0.39
N THR A 334 -1.56 -16.57 1.17
CA THR A 334 -1.61 -16.48 2.63
C THR A 334 -0.66 -17.45 3.27
N PHE A 335 -0.03 -17.02 4.38
CA PHE A 335 0.99 -17.74 5.12
C PHE A 335 0.66 -17.71 6.60
N THR A 336 0.99 -18.79 7.30
CA THR A 336 0.91 -18.84 8.78
C THR A 336 2.21 -19.38 9.35
N ALA A 337 2.61 -18.86 10.50
CA ALA A 337 3.74 -19.41 11.25
C ALA A 337 3.44 -20.85 11.70
N ARG A 338 4.48 -21.68 11.75
CA ARG A 338 4.37 -22.99 12.40
C ARG A 338 4.11 -22.76 13.89
N ARG A 339 3.01 -23.29 14.43
CA ARG A 339 2.82 -23.30 15.87
C ARG A 339 4.01 -24.03 16.47
N ARG A 340 4.79 -23.36 17.33
CA ARG A 340 5.73 -24.08 18.20
C ARG A 340 4.86 -24.94 19.11
N SER A 341 4.96 -26.28 19.01
CA SER A 341 4.49 -27.17 20.08
C SER A 341 5.22 -26.74 21.35
N VAL A 342 4.45 -26.25 22.31
CA VAL A 342 4.89 -25.96 23.67
C VAL A 342 5.17 -27.25 24.36
#